data_f854e579545a214ab6eb713ce499e0f1
#
_entry.id   f854e579545a214ab6eb713ce499e0f1
#
_cell.length_a   1.000
_cell.length_b   1.000
_cell.length_c   1.000
_cell.angle_alpha   90.00
_cell.angle_beta   90.00
_cell.angle_gamma   90.00
#
_symmetry.space_group_name_H-M   'P 1'
#
loop_
_entity.id
_entity.type
_entity.pdbx_description
1 polymer ?
#
loop_
_entity_poly.entity_id
_entity_poly.type
_entity_poly.pdbx_seq_one_letter_code
_entity_poly.pdbx_strand_id
1 'polypeptide(L)'
;IYASNQAQLPSTLPQGFEKVSLEAENLKEAMAEGGVYQLKEDADITGRSIEIPADMTATLDLNGNTITAANRATDGITVYGNLTLKDSKGKGRIVANKDWAGGAYGAGLIRIMGENAAMIMQGGTIYAARENAANEGQFGVAVYEGGDFTITGGKIEAGWSAVLGNGNFKTQNSVIRIE
;
A
#
# COMPACT_ATOMS: atom_id res chain seq x y z
N ILE A 1 -14.51 7.93 19.59
CA ILE A 1 -13.33 8.60 20.14
C ILE A 1 -12.26 8.44 19.09
N TYR A 2 -11.89 9.52 18.44
CA TYR A 2 -10.84 9.54 17.45
C TYR A 2 -9.50 9.45 18.17
N ALA A 3 -8.68 8.48 17.82
CA ALA A 3 -7.29 8.53 18.20
C ALA A 3 -6.66 9.67 17.40
N SER A 4 -6.27 10.73 18.05
CA SER A 4 -5.57 11.82 17.39
C SER A 4 -4.20 11.33 16.94
N ASN A 5 -3.82 11.75 15.78
CA ASN A 5 -2.63 11.47 14.98
C ASN A 5 -1.26 11.76 15.62
N GLN A 6 -1.13 11.82 16.93
CA GLN A 6 0.15 12.15 17.59
C GLN A 6 0.74 11.03 18.45
N ALA A 7 0.11 9.87 18.48
CA ALA A 7 0.68 8.72 19.18
C ALA A 7 1.00 7.64 18.16
N GLN A 8 2.19 7.05 18.21
CA GLN A 8 2.45 5.78 17.57
C GLN A 8 1.38 4.80 18.01
N LEU A 9 0.42 4.52 17.13
CA LEU A 9 -0.61 3.55 17.42
C LEU A 9 0.04 2.18 17.51
N PRO A 10 -0.20 1.42 18.59
CA PRO A 10 0.33 0.07 18.70
C PRO A 10 -0.18 -0.78 17.53
N SER A 11 0.63 -1.74 17.09
CA SER A 11 0.28 -2.69 16.04
C SER A 11 -0.99 -3.51 16.33
N THR A 12 -1.40 -3.52 17.59
CA THR A 12 -2.68 -4.05 18.05
C THR A 12 -3.41 -2.94 18.80
N LEU A 13 -4.65 -2.66 18.39
CA LEU A 13 -5.48 -1.72 19.13
C LEU A 13 -5.64 -2.20 20.59
N PRO A 14 -5.52 -1.30 21.58
CA PRO A 14 -5.91 -1.62 22.94
C PRO A 14 -7.36 -2.11 22.96
N GLN A 15 -7.68 -2.99 23.91
CA GLN A 15 -9.02 -3.51 24.07
C GLN A 15 -10.01 -2.35 24.31
N GLY A 16 -10.99 -2.16 23.41
CA GLY A 16 -11.96 -1.06 23.46
C GLY A 16 -11.81 0.01 22.36
N PHE A 17 -10.80 -0.11 21.47
CA PHE A 17 -10.74 0.72 20.27
C PHE A 17 -11.35 -0.01 19.09
N GLU A 18 -12.38 0.56 18.51
CA GLU A 18 -12.98 0.06 17.27
C GLU A 18 -12.20 0.58 16.06
N LYS A 19 -12.01 -0.29 15.06
CA LYS A 19 -11.53 0.14 13.75
C LYS A 19 -12.54 1.10 13.14
N VAL A 20 -12.08 2.22 12.62
CA VAL A 20 -12.97 3.13 11.91
C VAL A 20 -13.29 2.51 10.55
N SER A 21 -14.59 2.36 10.27
CA SER A 21 -15.06 1.94 8.96
C SER A 21 -14.80 3.06 7.96
N LEU A 22 -14.12 2.75 6.86
CA LEU A 22 -13.67 3.73 5.89
C LEU A 22 -14.40 3.57 4.57
N GLU A 23 -15.11 4.60 4.17
CA GLU A 23 -15.69 4.72 2.83
C GLU A 23 -14.61 5.05 1.80
N ALA A 24 -14.80 4.60 0.58
CA ALA A 24 -13.83 4.76 -0.50
C ALA A 24 -13.43 6.22 -0.78
N GLU A 25 -14.39 7.13 -0.68
CA GLU A 25 -14.20 8.57 -0.92
C GLU A 25 -13.27 9.25 0.09
N ASN A 26 -13.20 8.72 1.32
CA ASN A 26 -12.42 9.27 2.42
C ASN A 26 -11.02 8.62 2.56
N LEU A 27 -10.69 7.68 1.68
CA LEU A 27 -9.45 6.90 1.80
C LEU A 27 -8.19 7.77 1.75
N LYS A 28 -8.17 8.79 0.90
CA LYS A 28 -7.03 9.68 0.76
C LYS A 28 -6.77 10.49 2.02
N GLU A 29 -7.80 11.12 2.54
CA GLU A 29 -7.75 11.96 3.74
C GLU A 29 -7.40 11.11 4.96
N ALA A 30 -8.02 9.96 5.11
CA ALA A 30 -7.75 9.02 6.20
C ALA A 30 -6.28 8.55 6.22
N MET A 31 -5.72 8.24 5.06
CA MET A 31 -4.32 7.83 4.97
C MET A 31 -3.36 8.98 5.28
N ALA A 32 -3.72 10.22 4.91
CA ALA A 32 -2.92 11.40 5.21
C ALA A 32 -2.98 11.80 6.70
N GLU A 33 -4.08 11.52 7.37
CA GLU A 33 -4.24 11.79 8.81
C GLU A 33 -3.62 10.70 9.69
N GLY A 34 -3.35 9.53 9.13
CA GLY A 34 -2.92 8.37 9.90
C GLY A 34 -4.06 7.77 10.74
N GLY A 35 -3.82 6.62 11.37
CA GLY A 35 -4.82 5.95 12.18
C GLY A 35 -5.04 4.49 11.79
N VAL A 36 -6.11 3.88 12.30
CA VAL A 36 -6.44 2.47 12.02
C VAL A 36 -7.80 2.39 11.36
N TYR A 37 -7.80 1.94 10.11
CA TYR A 37 -8.99 1.92 9.26
C TYR A 37 -9.26 0.54 8.71
N GLN A 38 -10.51 0.25 8.48
CA GLN A 38 -10.97 -0.92 7.75
C GLN A 38 -11.83 -0.48 6.58
N LEU A 39 -11.43 -0.87 5.37
CA LEU A 39 -12.15 -0.51 4.16
C LEU A 39 -13.52 -1.18 4.14
N LYS A 40 -14.56 -0.42 3.87
CA LYS A 40 -15.95 -0.88 3.89
C LYS A 40 -16.39 -1.44 2.53
N GLU A 41 -15.85 -0.89 1.46
CA GLU A 41 -16.19 -1.18 0.09
C GLU A 41 -14.97 -1.06 -0.84
N ASP A 42 -15.12 -1.45 -2.09
CA ASP A 42 -14.11 -1.24 -3.11
C ASP A 42 -13.86 0.25 -3.36
N ALA A 43 -12.62 0.62 -3.58
CA ALA A 43 -12.23 2.01 -3.82
C ALA A 43 -11.52 2.17 -5.16
N ASP A 44 -11.90 3.16 -5.95
CA ASP A 44 -11.18 3.57 -7.14
C ASP A 44 -10.48 4.92 -6.89
N ILE A 45 -9.16 4.86 -6.80
CA ILE A 45 -8.28 6.01 -6.62
C ILE A 45 -7.50 6.34 -7.89
N THR A 46 -7.95 5.87 -9.04
CA THR A 46 -7.32 6.13 -10.33
C THR A 46 -7.17 7.63 -10.57
N GLY A 47 -5.95 8.06 -10.91
CA GLY A 47 -5.64 9.49 -11.09
C GLY A 47 -5.48 10.29 -9.80
N ARG A 48 -5.52 9.63 -8.65
CA ARG A 48 -5.25 10.23 -7.33
C ARG A 48 -4.10 9.49 -6.71
N SER A 49 -3.13 10.21 -6.15
CA SER A 49 -2.12 9.63 -5.28
C SER A 49 -2.63 9.65 -3.83
N ILE A 50 -2.44 8.55 -3.14
CA ILE A 50 -2.58 8.49 -1.69
C ILE A 50 -1.20 8.65 -1.09
N GLU A 51 -1.07 9.51 -0.11
CA GLU A 51 0.18 9.74 0.59
C GLU A 51 0.01 9.50 2.08
N ILE A 52 0.95 8.77 2.66
CA ILE A 52 1.14 8.69 4.10
C ILE A 52 2.31 9.62 4.44
N PRO A 53 2.06 10.81 5.05
CA PRO A 53 3.10 11.78 5.36
C PRO A 53 4.16 11.23 6.32
N ALA A 54 5.35 11.84 6.31
CA ALA A 54 6.53 11.36 7.04
C ALA A 54 6.30 11.15 8.55
N ASP A 55 5.48 11.97 9.17
CA ASP A 55 5.21 11.91 10.61
C ASP A 55 3.96 11.07 10.94
N MET A 56 3.34 10.43 9.94
CA MET A 56 2.09 9.71 10.12
C MET A 56 2.29 8.20 10.14
N THR A 57 1.42 7.55 10.90
CA THR A 57 1.32 6.10 10.94
C THR A 57 -0.11 5.68 10.63
N ALA A 58 -0.29 4.90 9.59
CA ALA A 58 -1.57 4.37 9.16
C ALA A 58 -1.57 2.83 9.19
N THR A 59 -2.71 2.27 9.57
CA THR A 59 -3.01 0.86 9.36
C THR A 59 -4.25 0.77 8.50
N LEU A 60 -4.16 0.08 7.37
CA LEU A 60 -5.26 -0.15 6.45
C LEU A 60 -5.56 -1.65 6.36
N ASP A 61 -6.75 -2.03 6.77
CA ASP A 61 -7.30 -3.36 6.56
C ASP A 61 -8.19 -3.34 5.31
N LEU A 62 -7.78 -4.03 4.27
CA LEU A 62 -8.56 -4.14 3.03
C LEU A 62 -9.92 -4.81 3.25
N ASN A 63 -10.05 -5.64 4.31
CA ASN A 63 -11.32 -6.30 4.65
C ASN A 63 -11.96 -7.04 3.47
N GLY A 64 -11.14 -7.60 2.59
CA GLY A 64 -11.56 -8.32 1.39
C GLY A 64 -11.93 -7.45 0.20
N ASN A 65 -11.82 -6.12 0.31
CA ASN A 65 -12.14 -5.17 -0.75
C ASN A 65 -10.94 -4.89 -1.65
N THR A 66 -11.22 -4.30 -2.81
CA THR A 66 -10.22 -3.95 -3.81
C THR A 66 -10.01 -2.44 -3.86
N ILE A 67 -8.73 -2.02 -3.87
CA ILE A 67 -8.34 -0.66 -4.22
C ILE A 67 -7.78 -0.70 -5.64
N THR A 68 -8.44 -0.02 -6.58
CA THR A 68 -7.92 0.22 -7.92
C THR A 68 -7.12 1.52 -7.89
N ALA A 69 -5.83 1.43 -8.19
CA ALA A 69 -4.89 2.50 -7.96
C ALA A 69 -3.96 2.72 -9.14
N ALA A 70 -3.31 3.88 -9.16
CA ALA A 70 -2.36 4.37 -10.15
C ALA A 70 -2.92 4.58 -11.55
N ASN A 71 -2.37 5.53 -12.22
CA ASN A 71 -2.52 5.77 -13.65
C ASN A 71 -1.12 5.98 -14.27
N ARG A 72 -1.07 6.37 -15.53
CA ARG A 72 0.21 6.55 -16.25
C ARG A 72 1.20 7.54 -15.63
N ALA A 73 0.72 8.45 -14.82
CA ALA A 73 1.50 9.61 -14.38
C ALA A 73 1.81 9.59 -12.88
N THR A 74 1.13 8.76 -12.09
CA THR A 74 1.21 8.81 -10.62
C THR A 74 1.38 7.43 -10.02
N ASP A 75 2.11 7.37 -8.92
CA ASP A 75 2.10 6.19 -8.04
C ASP A 75 0.71 6.06 -7.39
N GLY A 76 0.30 4.84 -7.10
CA GLY A 76 -0.97 4.61 -6.42
C GLY A 76 -0.92 5.09 -4.97
N ILE A 77 0.05 4.58 -4.22
CA ILE A 77 0.24 4.89 -2.80
C ILE A 77 1.72 5.25 -2.57
N THR A 78 1.98 6.41 -1.99
CA THR A 78 3.31 6.82 -1.57
C THR A 78 3.39 6.86 -0.05
N VAL A 79 4.36 6.17 0.52
CA VAL A 79 4.60 6.08 1.96
C VAL A 79 5.87 6.85 2.30
N TYR A 80 5.73 8.00 2.93
CA TYR A 80 6.82 8.75 3.54
C TYR A 80 6.91 8.49 5.04
N GLY A 81 5.81 8.07 5.66
CA GLY A 81 5.70 7.67 7.06
C GLY A 81 5.62 6.16 7.22
N ASN A 82 4.66 5.69 8.01
CA ASN A 82 4.52 4.27 8.31
C ASN A 82 3.16 3.73 7.85
N LEU A 83 3.16 2.63 7.09
CA LEU A 83 1.96 1.94 6.67
C LEU A 83 1.98 0.48 7.09
N THR A 84 0.92 0.03 7.76
CA THR A 84 0.64 -1.40 7.92
C THR A 84 -0.54 -1.78 7.04
N LEU A 85 -0.31 -2.66 6.06
CA LEU A 85 -1.36 -3.20 5.19
C LEU A 85 -1.80 -4.56 5.71
N LYS A 86 -3.10 -4.73 5.90
CA LYS A 86 -3.76 -5.97 6.35
C LYS A 86 -4.89 -6.35 5.41
N ASP A 87 -5.30 -7.59 5.51
CA ASP A 87 -6.54 -8.06 4.90
C ASP A 87 -7.19 -9.13 5.77
N SER A 88 -8.13 -8.73 6.58
CA SER A 88 -8.78 -9.62 7.55
C SER A 88 -9.66 -10.69 6.91
N LYS A 89 -10.07 -10.52 5.66
CA LYS A 89 -10.90 -11.50 4.91
C LYS A 89 -10.14 -12.33 3.89
N GLY A 90 -8.85 -12.03 3.64
CA GLY A 90 -7.98 -12.82 2.77
C GLY A 90 -8.27 -12.72 1.27
N LYS A 91 -9.09 -11.76 0.83
CA LYS A 91 -9.45 -11.53 -0.59
C LYS A 91 -9.11 -10.12 -1.07
N GLY A 92 -8.68 -9.26 -0.16
CA GLY A 92 -8.39 -7.86 -0.43
C GLY A 92 -7.22 -7.67 -1.36
N ARG A 93 -7.32 -6.68 -2.23
CA ARG A 93 -6.32 -6.40 -3.26
C ARG A 93 -6.07 -4.92 -3.41
N ILE A 94 -4.84 -4.58 -3.78
CA ILE A 94 -4.49 -3.30 -4.39
C ILE A 94 -4.08 -3.63 -5.81
N VAL A 95 -4.82 -3.12 -6.80
CA VAL A 95 -4.63 -3.47 -8.20
C VAL A 95 -4.28 -2.24 -9.03
N ALA A 96 -3.37 -2.41 -9.97
CA ALA A 96 -3.08 -1.38 -10.95
C ALA A 96 -4.27 -1.17 -11.87
N ASN A 97 -4.60 0.09 -12.15
CA ASN A 97 -5.59 0.43 -13.16
C ASN A 97 -5.17 -0.13 -14.53
N LYS A 98 -6.14 -0.56 -15.32
CA LYS A 98 -5.91 -1.14 -16.65
C LYS A 98 -5.10 -0.26 -17.61
N ASP A 99 -5.14 1.04 -17.42
CA ASP A 99 -4.44 2.02 -18.25
C ASP A 99 -3.06 2.42 -17.68
N TRP A 100 -2.67 1.84 -16.54
CA TRP A 100 -1.36 2.09 -15.96
C TRP A 100 -0.25 1.46 -16.81
N ALA A 101 0.56 2.29 -17.39
CA ALA A 101 1.66 1.86 -18.26
C ALA A 101 2.98 1.57 -17.49
N GLY A 102 2.93 1.64 -16.16
CA GLY A 102 4.13 1.81 -15.35
C GLY A 102 4.56 3.28 -15.35
N GLY A 103 5.22 3.70 -14.30
CA GLY A 103 5.83 5.02 -14.25
C GLY A 103 7.16 5.06 -14.98
N ALA A 104 7.70 6.25 -15.17
CA ALA A 104 9.11 6.43 -15.45
C ALA A 104 9.93 5.70 -14.38
N TYR A 105 11.15 5.37 -14.69
CA TYR A 105 12.08 4.65 -13.82
C TYR A 105 11.80 4.84 -12.33
N GLY A 106 11.40 3.77 -11.67
CA GLY A 106 11.21 3.77 -10.22
C GLY A 106 9.79 3.95 -9.70
N ALA A 107 8.78 4.09 -10.54
CA ALA A 107 7.41 4.11 -10.08
C ALA A 107 6.90 2.70 -9.74
N GLY A 108 6.40 2.52 -8.51
CA GLY A 108 5.69 1.33 -8.08
C GLY A 108 4.20 1.59 -7.91
N LEU A 109 3.41 0.55 -7.86
CA LEU A 109 2.01 0.68 -7.43
C LEU A 109 1.94 1.20 -6.00
N ILE A 110 2.89 0.77 -5.18
CA ILE A 110 3.19 1.37 -3.88
C ILE A 110 4.66 1.81 -3.87
N ARG A 111 4.93 3.02 -3.40
CA ARG A 111 6.27 3.57 -3.27
C ARG A 111 6.57 3.94 -1.82
N ILE A 112 7.70 3.51 -1.32
CA ILE A 112 8.19 3.78 0.04
C ILE A 112 9.44 4.63 -0.10
N MET A 113 9.44 5.84 0.47
CA MET A 113 10.49 6.83 0.24
C MET A 113 10.94 7.52 1.52
N GLY A 114 12.22 7.45 1.80
CA GLY A 114 12.89 8.14 2.91
C GLY A 114 13.34 7.21 4.02
N GLU A 115 14.38 7.61 4.75
CA GLU A 115 15.02 6.81 5.80
C GLU A 115 14.08 6.43 6.96
N ASN A 116 13.01 7.19 7.18
CA ASN A 116 12.02 6.92 8.21
C ASN A 116 10.72 6.31 7.65
N ALA A 117 10.66 6.10 6.35
CA ALA A 117 9.51 5.50 5.71
C ALA A 117 9.52 3.98 5.87
N ALA A 118 8.43 3.41 6.34
CA ALA A 118 8.32 1.97 6.48
C ALA A 118 6.94 1.44 6.07
N MET A 119 6.94 0.27 5.44
CA MET A 119 5.71 -0.46 5.19
C MET A 119 5.83 -1.90 5.67
N ILE A 120 4.79 -2.36 6.37
CA ILE A 120 4.62 -3.76 6.76
C ILE A 120 3.38 -4.31 6.06
N MET A 121 3.56 -5.29 5.19
CA MET A 121 2.47 -6.02 4.56
C MET A 121 2.21 -7.32 5.34
N GLN A 122 1.03 -7.44 5.92
CA GLN A 122 0.59 -8.58 6.73
C GLN A 122 -0.47 -9.43 6.02
N GLY A 123 -1.04 -8.93 4.92
CA GLY A 123 -2.08 -9.64 4.16
C GLY A 123 -2.48 -8.89 2.89
N GLY A 124 -3.38 -9.49 2.11
CA GLY A 124 -3.87 -8.98 0.85
C GLY A 124 -2.95 -9.29 -0.34
N THR A 125 -3.33 -8.78 -1.50
CA THR A 125 -2.57 -8.94 -2.74
C THR A 125 -2.28 -7.57 -3.35
N ILE A 126 -1.02 -7.29 -3.66
CA ILE A 126 -0.61 -6.18 -4.51
C ILE A 126 -0.46 -6.75 -5.91
N TYR A 127 -1.27 -6.26 -6.85
CA TYR A 127 -1.31 -6.75 -8.23
C TYR A 127 -0.99 -5.63 -9.22
N ALA A 128 0.26 -5.59 -9.64
CA ALA A 128 0.78 -4.63 -10.61
C ALA A 128 1.00 -5.25 -11.99
N ALA A 129 0.52 -6.47 -12.23
CA ALA A 129 0.58 -7.11 -13.52
C ALA A 129 -0.48 -6.52 -14.47
N ARG A 130 -0.12 -6.42 -15.74
CA ARG A 130 -0.97 -5.88 -16.79
C ARG A 130 -1.04 -6.87 -17.95
N GLU A 131 -2.25 -7.23 -18.36
CA GLU A 131 -2.49 -8.29 -19.33
C GLU A 131 -1.94 -8.00 -20.75
N ASN A 132 -1.68 -6.75 -21.13
CA ASN A 132 -1.32 -6.39 -22.52
C ASN A 132 -0.26 -5.30 -22.65
N ALA A 133 0.62 -5.09 -21.68
CA ALA A 133 1.62 -4.06 -21.78
C ALA A 133 2.97 -4.60 -22.23
N ALA A 134 3.57 -3.91 -23.17
CA ALA A 134 5.00 -3.96 -23.35
C ALA A 134 5.66 -3.58 -22.00
N ASN A 135 6.24 -4.49 -21.43
CA ASN A 135 7.01 -4.80 -20.25
C ASN A 135 7.78 -3.69 -19.50
N GLU A 136 7.47 -2.42 -19.61
CA GLU A 136 8.28 -1.39 -18.99
C GLU A 136 7.61 -0.82 -17.74
N GLY A 137 8.24 -1.02 -16.58
CA GLY A 137 7.95 -0.27 -15.37
C GLY A 137 6.75 -0.74 -14.53
N GLN A 138 6.39 -2.01 -14.60
CA GLN A 138 5.32 -2.57 -13.78
C GLN A 138 5.88 -3.16 -12.49
N PHE A 139 6.07 -2.30 -11.51
CA PHE A 139 6.59 -2.66 -10.21
C PHE A 139 5.46 -2.74 -9.17
N GLY A 140 5.49 -3.78 -8.33
CA GLY A 140 4.54 -3.90 -7.23
C GLY A 140 4.84 -2.88 -6.14
N VAL A 141 6.01 -2.99 -5.54
CA VAL A 141 6.50 -2.09 -4.49
C VAL A 141 7.86 -1.54 -4.89
N ALA A 142 8.02 -0.23 -4.83
CA ALA A 142 9.29 0.44 -5.04
C ALA A 142 9.79 1.03 -3.71
N VAL A 143 11.04 0.76 -3.34
CA VAL A 143 11.61 1.17 -2.04
C VAL A 143 12.86 2.01 -2.29
N TYR A 144 12.85 3.27 -1.87
CA TYR A 144 13.90 4.23 -2.14
C TYR A 144 14.34 5.01 -0.91
N GLU A 145 15.49 5.67 -1.04
CA GLU A 145 16.02 6.64 -0.07
C GLU A 145 16.11 6.10 1.35
N GLY A 146 16.48 4.83 1.50
CA GLY A 146 16.64 4.20 2.80
C GLY A 146 15.35 3.66 3.43
N GLY A 147 14.23 3.73 2.73
CA GLY A 147 12.95 3.19 3.22
C GLY A 147 13.00 1.70 3.53
N ASP A 148 12.12 1.25 4.39
CA ASP A 148 12.00 -0.14 4.83
C ASP A 148 10.70 -0.79 4.32
N PHE A 149 10.82 -1.96 3.71
CA PHE A 149 9.67 -2.80 3.38
C PHE A 149 9.80 -4.18 4.02
N THR A 150 8.77 -4.57 4.75
CA THR A 150 8.67 -5.90 5.35
C THR A 150 7.37 -6.56 4.92
N ILE A 151 7.45 -7.78 4.39
CA ILE A 151 6.30 -8.61 4.07
C ILE A 151 6.28 -9.84 4.98
N THR A 152 5.23 -9.97 5.79
CA THR A 152 5.01 -11.08 6.72
C THR A 152 3.81 -11.94 6.35
N GLY A 153 3.01 -11.46 5.39
CA GLY A 153 1.87 -12.18 4.83
C GLY A 153 1.35 -11.49 3.58
N GLY A 154 0.56 -12.20 2.78
CA GLY A 154 0.03 -11.70 1.53
C GLY A 154 0.87 -12.07 0.32
N LYS A 155 0.62 -11.38 -0.81
CA LYS A 155 1.18 -11.71 -2.12
C LYS A 155 1.45 -10.45 -2.93
N ILE A 156 2.54 -10.44 -3.70
CA ILE A 156 2.82 -9.41 -4.69
C ILE A 156 2.97 -10.08 -6.05
N GLU A 157 2.21 -9.61 -7.02
CA GLU A 157 2.27 -10.01 -8.42
C GLU A 157 2.54 -8.76 -9.27
N ALA A 158 3.56 -8.81 -10.11
CA ALA A 158 3.94 -7.69 -10.95
C ALA A 158 4.46 -8.17 -12.30
N GLY A 159 4.23 -7.39 -13.33
CA GLY A 159 4.65 -7.73 -14.69
C GLY A 159 6.15 -7.64 -14.93
N TRP A 160 6.88 -6.88 -14.11
CA TRP A 160 8.34 -6.76 -14.22
C TRP A 160 9.06 -7.13 -12.92
N SER A 161 8.80 -6.44 -11.83
CA SER A 161 9.43 -6.75 -10.54
C SER A 161 8.43 -6.58 -9.41
N ALA A 162 8.35 -7.58 -8.54
CA ALA A 162 7.50 -7.52 -7.36
C ALA A 162 7.98 -6.42 -6.40
N VAL A 163 9.29 -6.35 -6.18
CA VAL A 163 9.92 -5.32 -5.35
C VAL A 163 11.14 -4.77 -6.08
N LEU A 164 11.27 -3.46 -6.11
CA LEU A 164 12.38 -2.73 -6.75
C LEU A 164 12.90 -1.66 -5.82
N GLY A 165 14.17 -1.31 -5.96
CA GLY A 165 14.77 -0.11 -5.37
C GLY A 165 16.07 -0.37 -4.64
N ASN A 166 16.50 0.64 -3.86
CA ASN A 166 17.73 0.63 -3.09
C ASN A 166 17.50 0.77 -1.56
N GLY A 167 16.27 0.62 -1.13
CA GLY A 167 15.91 0.55 0.28
C GLY A 167 16.09 -0.84 0.87
N ASN A 168 15.61 -1.03 2.09
CA ASN A 168 15.68 -2.30 2.80
C ASN A 168 14.45 -3.17 2.50
N PHE A 169 14.68 -4.44 2.26
CA PHE A 169 13.61 -5.40 2.03
C PHE A 169 13.78 -6.64 2.92
N LYS A 170 12.71 -7.02 3.60
CA LYS A 170 12.64 -8.22 4.41
C LYS A 170 11.37 -9.03 4.10
N THR A 171 11.49 -10.34 4.03
CA THR A 171 10.37 -11.25 3.82
C THR A 171 10.32 -12.32 4.88
N GLN A 172 9.11 -12.69 5.31
CA GLN A 172 8.86 -13.79 6.23
C GLN A 172 7.48 -14.39 5.89
N ASN A 173 7.46 -15.69 5.60
CA ASN A 173 6.22 -16.43 5.29
C ASN A 173 5.35 -15.82 4.18
N SER A 174 5.98 -15.38 3.10
CA SER A 174 5.33 -14.62 2.04
C SER A 174 5.63 -15.18 0.66
N VAL A 175 4.75 -14.91 -0.29
CA VAL A 175 4.91 -15.31 -1.69
C VAL A 175 5.09 -14.08 -2.55
N ILE A 176 6.21 -14.03 -3.27
CA ILE A 176 6.48 -13.02 -4.29
C ILE A 176 6.48 -13.73 -5.63
N ARG A 177 5.65 -13.27 -6.56
CA ARG A 177 5.57 -13.81 -7.93
C ARG A 177 5.83 -12.68 -8.92
N ILE A 178 6.66 -12.98 -9.91
CA ILE A 178 6.90 -12.15 -11.09
C ILE A 178 6.36 -12.95 -12.28
N GLU A 179 5.49 -12.35 -13.10
CA GLU A 179 4.88 -12.96 -14.28
C GLU A 179 5.33 -12.27 -15.55
#